data_a6cc1d90f5d30f6524b5071d260e3293
#
_entry.id   a6cc1d90f5d30f6524b5071d260e3293
#
_cell.length_a   1.000
_cell.length_b   1.000
_cell.length_c   1.000
_cell.angle_alpha   90.00
_cell.angle_beta   90.00
_cell.angle_gamma   90.00
#
_symmetry.space_group_name_H-M   'P 1'
#
loop_
_entity.id
_entity.type
_entity.pdbx_description
1 polymer ?
#
loop_
_entity_poly.entity_id
_entity_poly.type
_entity_poly.pdbx_seq_one_letter_code
_entity_poly.pdbx_strand_id
1 'polypeptide(L)'
;VKRSKIGFGFVALAAAGALALSGCASGGGSNGGGDAGAGIITVNNTEPQKGLIPADTTEVGGGKVVDALWEGLVYYDADGVTQMGVAESIESDDNITWTVNLRDDAVFSDGTPVLAHNFVDAWNYAANIDNAMGNQYFFSAIKGFSETEPVEALEGLKVIDDHTFTIEATPDFPDRLGYSAYYPLPDVAFEDMEAFGQSPIGNGLYKLDGEGAWKHDESISLVKNDTYVGPREVSNEGIDFKVYASLDAAYTDLLAGNLDVLDQIPDTSFAVFEDELGDRAINQAGALTTTLAISTSLPHFGMDEEGKLRRAALSMAVDREEIIDVIFEGTNVPAVDFTSPVVDGFADDLAGKEKLEFNLDEAKKLWAEADAISPFEGTVEVATNSDGPHQVWIEAVANQWATNLGISAAPKLYPTFAAFLDDREADVVGGPFRAGWQGDYPGAYNYMQPLYYTGASSNHGFYANPAFDAKLDEAINAASHEERNEKLNEAQEILLEDMPSIPLWYQGTTGGYSEGVDNVVFGWNSVPIFNEITKN
;
A
#
# COMPACT_ATOMS: atom_id res chain seq x y z
N VAL A 1 33.55 -25.58 48.27
CA VAL A 1 34.01 -26.92 48.61
C VAL A 1 34.00 -27.79 47.38
N LYS A 2 35.22 -28.27 47.07
CA LYS A 2 35.65 -29.36 46.19
C LYS A 2 35.30 -29.43 44.71
N ARG A 3 36.41 -29.26 43.98
CA ARG A 3 36.70 -29.68 42.60
C ARG A 3 36.64 -31.21 42.45
N SER A 4 36.23 -31.67 41.25
CA SER A 4 36.78 -32.92 40.70
C SER A 4 36.92 -32.78 39.18
N LYS A 5 38.17 -32.94 38.70
CA LYS A 5 38.59 -33.11 37.30
C LYS A 5 38.74 -34.60 37.03
N ILE A 6 38.31 -35.06 35.85
CA ILE A 6 38.81 -36.23 35.11
C ILE A 6 38.48 -35.91 33.64
N GLY A 7 39.30 -35.93 32.67
CA GLY A 7 40.61 -36.32 32.28
C GLY A 7 40.61 -37.52 31.33
N PHE A 8 41.06 -37.29 30.07
CA PHE A 8 41.60 -38.21 29.07
C PHE A 8 40.67 -39.02 28.14
N GLY A 9 40.97 -38.90 26.86
CA GLY A 9 41.05 -39.96 25.90
C GLY A 9 41.04 -39.55 24.42
N PHE A 10 42.20 -39.20 23.87
CA PHE A 10 42.49 -39.14 22.45
C PHE A 10 42.45 -40.54 21.83
N VAL A 11 41.80 -40.75 20.68
CA VAL A 11 42.20 -41.77 19.70
C VAL A 11 42.05 -41.17 18.32
N ALA A 12 43.18 -40.94 17.65
CA ALA A 12 43.32 -40.69 16.25
C ALA A 12 43.44 -42.03 15.50
N LEU A 13 42.70 -42.19 14.44
CA LEU A 13 43.02 -43.22 13.43
C LEU A 13 42.91 -42.57 12.04
N ALA A 14 44.09 -42.42 11.42
CA ALA A 14 44.28 -42.13 10.03
C ALA A 14 44.26 -43.43 9.22
N ALA A 15 43.55 -43.45 8.10
CA ALA A 15 43.81 -44.42 7.04
C ALA A 15 43.60 -43.71 5.68
N ALA A 16 44.73 -43.60 4.98
CA ALA A 16 44.84 -43.17 3.59
C ALA A 16 44.53 -44.35 2.67
N GLY A 17 43.95 -44.07 1.52
CA GLY A 17 43.75 -45.04 0.44
C GLY A 17 43.49 -44.32 -0.89
N ALA A 18 44.43 -44.42 -1.80
CA ALA A 18 44.64 -43.65 -3.00
C ALA A 18 43.87 -44.14 -4.22
N LEU A 19 43.64 -43.16 -5.15
CA LEU A 19 43.71 -43.20 -6.60
C LEU A 19 43.01 -44.33 -7.42
N ALA A 20 42.12 -43.88 -8.33
CA ALA A 20 42.14 -44.30 -9.70
C ALA A 20 41.57 -43.18 -10.63
N LEU A 21 42.43 -42.56 -11.40
CA LEU A 21 42.10 -41.85 -12.62
C LEU A 21 41.65 -42.85 -13.69
N SER A 22 40.54 -42.54 -14.39
CA SER A 22 40.44 -42.86 -15.82
C SER A 22 39.55 -41.83 -16.48
N GLY A 23 40.20 -41.01 -17.32
CA GLY A 23 39.54 -40.10 -18.25
C GLY A 23 39.01 -40.83 -19.45
N CYS A 24 37.94 -40.31 -20.00
CA CYS A 24 37.67 -40.38 -21.45
C CYS A 24 37.02 -39.08 -21.88
N ALA A 25 37.76 -38.35 -22.66
CA ALA A 25 37.27 -37.23 -23.42
C ALA A 25 36.44 -37.74 -24.61
N SER A 26 35.26 -37.15 -24.83
CA SER A 26 34.74 -36.99 -26.17
C SER A 26 33.89 -35.73 -26.21
N GLY A 27 34.29 -34.83 -27.08
CA GLY A 27 33.73 -33.51 -27.22
C GLY A 27 32.36 -33.51 -27.88
N GLY A 28 31.64 -32.49 -27.57
CA GLY A 28 30.43 -32.03 -28.19
C GLY A 28 30.17 -30.61 -27.69
N GLY A 29 30.74 -29.65 -28.44
CA GLY A 29 30.39 -28.25 -28.22
C GLY A 29 28.94 -28.03 -28.59
N SER A 30 28.11 -27.68 -27.64
CA SER A 30 26.95 -26.86 -27.88
C SER A 30 27.23 -25.53 -27.19
N ASN A 31 27.51 -24.50 -27.96
CA ASN A 31 27.29 -23.14 -27.57
C ASN A 31 25.79 -22.97 -27.32
N GLY A 32 25.36 -23.23 -26.10
CA GLY A 32 24.17 -22.63 -25.56
C GLY A 32 24.63 -21.28 -25.01
N GLY A 33 24.39 -20.20 -25.76
CA GLY A 33 24.26 -18.90 -25.15
C GLY A 33 23.05 -19.05 -24.20
N GLY A 34 23.30 -19.28 -22.93
CA GLY A 34 22.32 -19.05 -21.91
C GLY A 34 21.99 -17.56 -21.98
N ASP A 35 20.73 -17.23 -22.15
CA ASP A 35 20.25 -15.87 -21.94
C ASP A 35 20.71 -15.47 -20.52
N ALA A 36 21.67 -14.55 -20.48
CA ALA A 36 22.03 -13.87 -19.24
C ALA A 36 20.80 -13.04 -18.88
N GLY A 37 20.05 -13.43 -17.83
CA GLY A 37 18.86 -12.72 -17.38
C GLY A 37 17.69 -13.61 -16.92
N ALA A 38 17.71 -14.91 -17.25
CA ALA A 38 16.62 -15.84 -16.94
C ALA A 38 16.95 -16.69 -15.70
N GLY A 39 16.51 -16.28 -14.55
CA GLY A 39 16.60 -17.04 -13.29
C GLY A 39 15.41 -16.74 -12.40
N ILE A 40 15.19 -17.58 -11.38
CA ILE A 40 14.18 -17.34 -10.33
C ILE A 40 14.73 -16.30 -9.37
N ILE A 41 14.02 -15.19 -9.17
CA ILE A 41 14.39 -14.16 -8.19
C ILE A 41 13.86 -14.53 -6.80
N THR A 42 14.58 -14.17 -5.75
CA THR A 42 14.16 -14.36 -4.37
C THR A 42 13.79 -13.02 -3.74
N VAL A 43 12.62 -12.96 -3.11
CA VAL A 43 12.05 -11.75 -2.51
C VAL A 43 11.61 -12.05 -1.09
N ASN A 44 11.80 -11.13 -0.14
CA ASN A 44 11.24 -11.28 1.20
C ASN A 44 9.71 -11.20 1.17
N ASN A 45 9.08 -11.92 2.07
CA ASN A 45 7.64 -11.86 2.26
C ASN A 45 7.26 -12.13 3.72
N THR A 46 5.99 -11.84 4.03
CA THR A 46 5.30 -12.34 5.21
C THR A 46 4.34 -13.45 4.80
N GLU A 47 4.01 -14.34 5.73
CA GLU A 47 3.00 -15.38 5.46
C GLU A 47 1.64 -14.73 5.19
N PRO A 48 0.95 -15.05 4.08
CA PRO A 48 -0.40 -14.57 3.81
C PRO A 48 -1.38 -14.98 4.91
N GLN A 49 -2.21 -14.06 5.36
CA GLN A 49 -3.15 -14.30 6.47
C GLN A 49 -4.27 -15.27 6.12
N LYS A 50 -4.62 -15.34 4.83
CA LYS A 50 -5.72 -16.15 4.29
C LYS A 50 -5.29 -16.84 3.00
N GLY A 51 -6.21 -17.57 2.38
CA GLY A 51 -6.04 -18.07 1.03
C GLY A 51 -5.82 -16.93 0.01
N LEU A 52 -5.08 -17.21 -1.05
CA LEU A 52 -4.76 -16.25 -2.11
C LEU A 52 -5.98 -16.04 -3.01
N ILE A 53 -6.94 -15.27 -2.52
CA ILE A 53 -8.17 -14.89 -3.24
C ILE A 53 -8.16 -13.37 -3.42
N PRO A 54 -8.24 -12.85 -4.65
CA PRO A 54 -8.10 -11.41 -4.92
C PRO A 54 -8.95 -10.51 -4.04
N ALA A 55 -10.25 -10.80 -3.93
CA ALA A 55 -11.17 -9.99 -3.14
C ALA A 55 -11.13 -10.26 -1.62
N ASP A 56 -10.39 -11.26 -1.13
CA ASP A 56 -10.25 -11.57 0.30
C ASP A 56 -8.86 -11.26 0.87
N THR A 57 -7.89 -11.00 0.00
CA THR A 57 -6.53 -10.63 0.39
C THR A 57 -6.46 -9.13 0.71
N THR A 58 -6.17 -8.80 1.98
CA THR A 58 -6.20 -7.42 2.50
C THR A 58 -4.85 -6.93 3.05
N GLU A 59 -3.80 -7.75 2.96
CA GLU A 59 -2.47 -7.45 3.49
C GLU A 59 -1.39 -7.60 2.40
N VAL A 60 -0.25 -6.92 2.60
CA VAL A 60 0.80 -6.75 1.58
C VAL A 60 1.42 -8.07 1.14
N GLY A 61 1.66 -9.01 2.08
CA GLY A 61 2.33 -10.27 1.78
C GLY A 61 1.54 -11.14 0.81
N GLY A 62 0.23 -11.30 1.04
CA GLY A 62 -0.68 -11.99 0.11
C GLY A 62 -0.92 -11.17 -1.15
N GLY A 63 -1.05 -9.84 -1.03
CA GLY A 63 -1.26 -8.92 -2.15
C GLY A 63 -0.18 -9.04 -3.22
N LYS A 64 1.10 -9.06 -2.85
CA LYS A 64 2.23 -9.26 -3.79
C LYS A 64 2.11 -10.56 -4.59
N VAL A 65 1.66 -11.63 -3.95
CA VAL A 65 1.48 -12.94 -4.61
C VAL A 65 0.25 -12.92 -5.52
N VAL A 66 -0.86 -12.33 -5.06
CA VAL A 66 -2.07 -12.17 -5.86
C VAL A 66 -1.78 -11.34 -7.11
N ASP A 67 -1.09 -10.20 -7.02
CA ASP A 67 -0.75 -9.35 -8.16
C ASP A 67 0.19 -10.03 -9.17
N ALA A 68 1.01 -10.99 -8.71
CA ALA A 68 1.83 -11.79 -9.61
C ALA A 68 1.02 -12.89 -10.33
N LEU A 69 -0.02 -13.45 -9.68
CA LEU A 69 -0.84 -14.55 -10.19
C LEU A 69 -1.98 -14.11 -11.11
N TRP A 70 -2.44 -12.85 -11.01
CA TRP A 70 -3.58 -12.33 -11.77
C TRP A 70 -3.22 -11.11 -12.61
N GLU A 71 -4.04 -10.90 -13.63
CA GLU A 71 -4.14 -9.67 -14.44
C GLU A 71 -5.58 -9.17 -14.39
N GLY A 72 -5.75 -7.90 -14.02
CA GLY A 72 -7.05 -7.23 -14.02
C GLY A 72 -7.47 -6.71 -15.40
N LEU A 73 -8.60 -6.01 -15.45
CA LEU A 73 -9.01 -5.26 -16.64
C LEU A 73 -7.94 -4.25 -17.04
N VAL A 74 -7.37 -3.60 -16.05
CA VAL A 74 -6.25 -2.67 -16.16
C VAL A 74 -5.21 -3.02 -15.10
N TYR A 75 -3.99 -2.48 -15.24
CA TYR A 75 -2.95 -2.47 -14.22
C TYR A 75 -2.35 -1.08 -14.08
N TYR A 76 -1.67 -0.82 -12.99
CA TYR A 76 -0.89 0.41 -12.79
C TYR A 76 0.58 0.12 -13.11
N ASP A 77 1.22 0.99 -13.89
CA ASP A 77 2.67 0.92 -14.08
C ASP A 77 3.43 1.46 -12.86
N ALA A 78 4.75 1.53 -12.94
CA ALA A 78 5.58 1.95 -11.82
C ALA A 78 5.25 3.37 -11.32
N ASP A 79 4.82 4.24 -12.21
CA ASP A 79 4.44 5.63 -11.93
C ASP A 79 2.96 5.78 -11.54
N GLY A 80 2.22 4.67 -11.40
CA GLY A 80 0.79 4.67 -11.07
C GLY A 80 -0.12 5.00 -12.25
N VAL A 81 0.40 5.04 -13.48
CA VAL A 81 -0.43 5.32 -14.66
C VAL A 81 -1.21 4.06 -15.06
N THR A 82 -2.52 4.21 -15.23
CA THR A 82 -3.42 3.13 -15.64
C THR A 82 -3.11 2.67 -17.06
N GLN A 83 -2.88 1.37 -17.22
CA GLN A 83 -2.63 0.69 -18.49
C GLN A 83 -3.67 -0.42 -18.72
N MET A 84 -4.04 -0.69 -19.97
CA MET A 84 -4.95 -1.80 -20.30
C MET A 84 -4.27 -3.16 -20.07
N GLY A 85 -4.94 -4.05 -19.34
CA GLY A 85 -4.53 -5.43 -19.07
C GLY A 85 -5.33 -6.42 -19.90
N VAL A 86 -6.34 -7.06 -19.29
CA VAL A 86 -7.30 -7.96 -19.97
C VAL A 86 -8.31 -7.18 -20.82
N ALA A 87 -8.63 -5.94 -20.45
CA ALA A 87 -9.51 -5.11 -21.27
C ALA A 87 -8.79 -4.64 -22.55
N GLU A 88 -9.51 -4.70 -23.70
CA GLU A 88 -9.15 -4.02 -24.92
C GLU A 88 -9.60 -2.55 -24.89
N SER A 89 -10.80 -2.32 -24.33
CA SER A 89 -11.31 -0.97 -24.09
C SER A 89 -12.29 -0.93 -22.91
N ILE A 90 -12.36 0.26 -22.27
CA ILE A 90 -13.35 0.61 -21.24
C ILE A 90 -13.90 1.98 -21.64
N GLU A 91 -15.15 2.04 -22.10
CA GLU A 91 -15.75 3.23 -22.71
C GLU A 91 -17.07 3.58 -22.04
N SER A 92 -17.37 4.89 -21.96
CA SER A 92 -18.64 5.40 -21.47
C SER A 92 -19.03 6.67 -22.22
N ASP A 93 -20.30 6.82 -22.54
CA ASP A 93 -20.87 8.05 -23.12
C ASP A 93 -21.40 9.02 -22.04
N ASP A 94 -21.64 8.52 -20.81
CA ASP A 94 -22.32 9.25 -19.74
C ASP A 94 -21.55 9.28 -18.40
N ASN A 95 -20.36 8.68 -18.34
CA ASN A 95 -19.55 8.47 -17.14
C ASN A 95 -20.28 7.74 -16.00
N ILE A 96 -21.32 7.00 -16.31
CA ILE A 96 -22.12 6.22 -15.38
C ILE A 96 -22.17 4.75 -15.81
N THR A 97 -22.41 4.52 -17.11
CA THR A 97 -22.47 3.17 -17.69
C THR A 97 -21.24 2.93 -18.54
N TRP A 98 -20.38 2.04 -18.07
CA TRP A 98 -19.13 1.69 -18.72
C TRP A 98 -19.29 0.39 -19.49
N THR A 99 -18.88 0.37 -20.74
CA THR A 99 -18.80 -0.84 -21.56
C THR A 99 -17.37 -1.34 -21.57
N VAL A 100 -17.16 -2.55 -21.09
CA VAL A 100 -15.86 -3.22 -21.08
C VAL A 100 -15.83 -4.24 -22.21
N ASN A 101 -14.84 -4.12 -23.09
CA ASN A 101 -14.54 -5.13 -24.10
C ASN A 101 -13.23 -5.83 -23.70
N LEU A 102 -13.27 -7.14 -23.62
CA LEU A 102 -12.12 -7.97 -23.27
C LEU A 102 -11.36 -8.42 -24.52
N ARG A 103 -10.07 -8.64 -24.37
CA ARG A 103 -9.26 -9.33 -25.37
C ARG A 103 -9.77 -10.77 -25.54
N ASP A 104 -9.76 -11.26 -26.75
CA ASP A 104 -10.27 -12.60 -27.10
C ASP A 104 -9.25 -13.74 -26.89
N ASP A 105 -7.98 -13.38 -26.58
CA ASP A 105 -6.87 -14.33 -26.40
C ASP A 105 -6.50 -14.56 -24.91
N ALA A 106 -7.12 -13.84 -23.97
CA ALA A 106 -6.81 -13.98 -22.55
C ALA A 106 -7.25 -15.35 -22.00
N VAL A 107 -6.34 -16.01 -21.27
CA VAL A 107 -6.59 -17.33 -20.67
C VAL A 107 -6.06 -17.40 -19.23
N PHE A 108 -6.68 -18.25 -18.43
CA PHE A 108 -6.12 -18.67 -17.15
C PHE A 108 -4.91 -19.59 -17.33
N SER A 109 -4.13 -19.79 -16.28
CA SER A 109 -2.90 -20.59 -16.32
C SER A 109 -3.11 -22.10 -16.60
N ASP A 110 -4.34 -22.58 -16.52
CA ASP A 110 -4.75 -23.93 -16.94
C ASP A 110 -5.21 -23.99 -18.41
N GLY A 111 -5.24 -22.85 -19.11
CA GLY A 111 -5.63 -22.71 -20.51
C GLY A 111 -7.13 -22.49 -20.74
N THR A 112 -7.95 -22.37 -19.68
CA THR A 112 -9.36 -21.99 -19.84
C THR A 112 -9.46 -20.50 -20.20
N PRO A 113 -10.42 -20.06 -21.07
CA PRO A 113 -10.53 -18.68 -21.48
C PRO A 113 -10.98 -17.77 -20.33
N VAL A 114 -10.48 -16.53 -20.33
CA VAL A 114 -10.97 -15.45 -19.45
C VAL A 114 -12.13 -14.76 -20.16
N LEU A 115 -13.32 -14.86 -19.61
CA LEU A 115 -14.55 -14.36 -20.20
C LEU A 115 -15.21 -13.30 -19.30
N ALA A 116 -16.16 -12.56 -19.88
CA ALA A 116 -16.88 -11.49 -19.18
C ALA A 116 -17.55 -11.96 -17.88
N HIS A 117 -18.10 -13.18 -17.86
CA HIS A 117 -18.72 -13.71 -16.64
C HIS A 117 -17.71 -13.97 -15.51
N ASN A 118 -16.44 -14.27 -15.82
CA ASN A 118 -15.42 -14.49 -14.79
C ASN A 118 -15.17 -13.23 -13.93
N PHE A 119 -15.30 -12.04 -14.52
CA PHE A 119 -15.28 -10.79 -13.77
C PHE A 119 -16.60 -10.58 -13.02
N VAL A 120 -17.72 -10.68 -13.72
CA VAL A 120 -19.05 -10.40 -13.15
C VAL A 120 -19.38 -11.33 -11.99
N ASP A 121 -19.09 -12.64 -12.12
CA ASP A 121 -19.35 -13.62 -11.06
C ASP A 121 -18.41 -13.45 -9.88
N ALA A 122 -17.12 -13.14 -10.12
CA ALA A 122 -16.17 -12.81 -9.05
C ALA A 122 -16.60 -11.57 -8.25
N TRP A 123 -17.04 -10.52 -8.92
CA TRP A 123 -17.48 -9.29 -8.28
C TRP A 123 -18.82 -9.44 -7.54
N ASN A 124 -19.76 -10.19 -8.10
CA ASN A 124 -21.01 -10.53 -7.42
C ASN A 124 -20.76 -11.38 -6.15
N TYR A 125 -19.85 -12.36 -6.26
CA TYR A 125 -19.46 -13.17 -5.11
C TYR A 125 -18.82 -12.31 -4.01
N ALA A 126 -17.88 -11.43 -4.38
CA ALA A 126 -17.16 -10.57 -3.44
C ALA A 126 -18.04 -9.49 -2.80
N ALA A 127 -19.00 -8.95 -3.55
CA ALA A 127 -19.93 -7.94 -3.06
C ALA A 127 -20.99 -8.49 -2.09
N ASN A 128 -21.25 -9.81 -2.10
CA ASN A 128 -22.23 -10.42 -1.23
C ASN A 128 -21.69 -10.56 0.21
N ILE A 129 -22.34 -9.86 1.16
CA ILE A 129 -21.91 -9.84 2.56
C ILE A 129 -21.85 -11.22 3.21
N ASP A 130 -22.69 -12.18 2.78
CA ASP A 130 -22.70 -13.54 3.30
C ASP A 130 -21.39 -14.31 2.99
N ASN A 131 -20.63 -13.90 1.96
CA ASN A 131 -19.34 -14.48 1.61
C ASN A 131 -18.15 -13.90 2.41
N ALA A 132 -18.38 -12.83 3.17
CA ALA A 132 -17.43 -12.22 4.10
C ALA A 132 -16.03 -11.92 3.50
N MET A 133 -15.97 -11.50 2.23
CA MET A 133 -14.71 -11.11 1.57
C MET A 133 -14.17 -9.81 2.17
N GLY A 134 -12.87 -9.78 2.48
CA GLY A 134 -12.24 -8.65 3.16
C GLY A 134 -12.30 -7.33 2.41
N ASN A 135 -12.32 -7.38 1.07
CA ASN A 135 -12.39 -6.23 0.18
C ASN A 135 -13.81 -5.95 -0.36
N GLN A 136 -14.85 -6.46 0.30
CA GLN A 136 -16.26 -6.29 -0.13
C GLN A 136 -16.63 -4.82 -0.39
N TYR A 137 -16.16 -3.89 0.42
CA TYR A 137 -16.49 -2.46 0.35
C TYR A 137 -16.04 -1.78 -0.96
N PHE A 138 -15.04 -2.34 -1.68
CA PHE A 138 -14.62 -1.81 -2.99
C PHE A 138 -15.73 -1.82 -4.04
N PHE A 139 -16.71 -2.69 -3.90
CA PHE A 139 -17.85 -2.78 -4.81
C PHE A 139 -18.97 -1.76 -4.52
N SER A 140 -18.82 -0.93 -3.47
CA SER A 140 -19.80 0.09 -3.07
C SER A 140 -20.12 1.12 -4.16
N ALA A 141 -19.20 1.35 -5.09
CA ALA A 141 -19.42 2.23 -6.22
C ALA A 141 -20.37 1.65 -7.28
N ILE A 142 -20.62 0.33 -7.29
CA ILE A 142 -21.45 -0.35 -8.29
C ILE A 142 -22.90 -0.36 -7.84
N LYS A 143 -23.80 -0.02 -8.76
CA LYS A 143 -25.23 0.02 -8.48
C LYS A 143 -25.76 -1.33 -7.98
N GLY A 144 -26.54 -1.28 -6.91
CA GLY A 144 -27.15 -2.44 -6.28
C GLY A 144 -26.31 -3.04 -5.14
N PHE A 145 -25.17 -2.46 -4.80
CA PHE A 145 -24.39 -2.84 -3.62
C PHE A 145 -25.14 -2.57 -2.31
N SER A 146 -24.91 -3.41 -1.31
CA SER A 146 -25.42 -3.22 0.05
C SER A 146 -24.37 -3.64 1.08
N GLU A 147 -24.15 -2.79 2.07
CA GLU A 147 -23.28 -3.10 3.22
C GLU A 147 -23.97 -3.95 4.30
N THR A 148 -25.29 -4.07 4.25
CA THR A 148 -26.09 -4.64 5.36
C THR A 148 -26.96 -5.81 4.96
N GLU A 149 -27.23 -5.99 3.68
CA GLU A 149 -28.12 -7.03 3.17
C GLU A 149 -27.40 -7.88 2.12
N PRO A 150 -27.59 -9.19 2.09
CA PRO A 150 -27.02 -10.04 1.06
C PRO A 150 -27.50 -9.65 -0.35
N VAL A 151 -26.55 -9.58 -1.28
CA VAL A 151 -26.82 -9.29 -2.70
C VAL A 151 -26.25 -10.41 -3.54
N GLU A 152 -27.11 -11.22 -4.18
CA GLU A 152 -26.66 -12.30 -5.05
C GLU A 152 -26.06 -11.80 -6.37
N ALA A 153 -26.56 -10.66 -6.88
CA ALA A 153 -26.08 -10.03 -8.10
C ALA A 153 -26.27 -8.51 -8.04
N LEU A 154 -25.20 -7.77 -8.36
CA LEU A 154 -25.23 -6.31 -8.45
C LEU A 154 -26.05 -5.89 -9.70
N GLU A 155 -27.05 -5.00 -9.51
CA GLU A 155 -27.89 -4.51 -10.60
C GLU A 155 -27.08 -3.81 -11.71
N GLY A 156 -25.94 -3.23 -11.37
CA GLY A 156 -25.04 -2.51 -12.27
C GLY A 156 -24.22 -3.41 -13.18
N LEU A 157 -24.13 -4.72 -12.93
CA LEU A 157 -23.32 -5.63 -13.73
C LEU A 157 -24.18 -6.42 -14.72
N LYS A 158 -23.78 -6.43 -16.00
CA LYS A 158 -24.49 -7.20 -17.03
C LYS A 158 -23.53 -7.78 -18.05
N VAL A 159 -23.49 -9.09 -18.17
CA VAL A 159 -22.81 -9.78 -19.26
C VAL A 159 -23.63 -9.59 -20.54
N ILE A 160 -23.00 -9.12 -21.59
CA ILE A 160 -23.61 -8.90 -22.92
C ILE A 160 -23.31 -10.11 -23.82
N ASP A 161 -22.04 -10.52 -23.84
CA ASP A 161 -21.56 -11.72 -24.51
C ASP A 161 -20.25 -12.21 -23.82
N ASP A 162 -19.58 -13.20 -24.41
CA ASP A 162 -18.39 -13.83 -23.81
C ASP A 162 -17.25 -12.84 -23.54
N HIS A 163 -17.13 -11.75 -24.30
CA HIS A 163 -16.06 -10.77 -24.21
C HIS A 163 -16.54 -9.36 -23.90
N THR A 164 -17.83 -9.15 -23.63
CA THR A 164 -18.39 -7.81 -23.38
C THR A 164 -19.30 -7.83 -22.16
N PHE A 165 -19.09 -6.90 -21.24
CA PHE A 165 -20.02 -6.63 -20.14
C PHE A 165 -20.12 -5.14 -19.86
N THR A 166 -21.17 -4.74 -19.13
CA THR A 166 -21.35 -3.34 -18.71
C THR A 166 -21.34 -3.23 -17.19
N ILE A 167 -20.87 -2.07 -16.73
CA ILE A 167 -20.79 -1.67 -15.32
C ILE A 167 -21.56 -0.36 -15.18
N GLU A 168 -22.60 -0.32 -14.37
CA GLU A 168 -23.26 0.93 -13.95
C GLU A 168 -22.74 1.28 -12.55
N ALA A 169 -21.86 2.31 -12.47
CA ALA A 169 -21.12 2.69 -11.28
C ALA A 169 -20.94 4.21 -11.19
N THR A 170 -20.34 4.69 -10.09
CA THR A 170 -19.94 6.07 -9.93
C THR A 170 -18.89 6.48 -10.96
N PRO A 171 -18.79 7.77 -11.36
CA PRO A 171 -17.88 8.22 -12.42
C PRO A 171 -16.39 7.98 -12.15
N ASP A 172 -15.97 7.89 -10.87
CA ASP A 172 -14.59 7.62 -10.46
C ASP A 172 -14.21 6.13 -10.51
N PHE A 173 -15.18 5.25 -10.79
CA PHE A 173 -14.99 3.81 -10.70
C PHE A 173 -13.87 3.24 -11.58
N PRO A 174 -13.64 3.70 -12.83
CA PRO A 174 -12.56 3.17 -13.66
C PRO A 174 -11.15 3.28 -13.05
N ASP A 175 -10.90 4.28 -12.21
CA ASP A 175 -9.59 4.48 -11.58
C ASP A 175 -9.23 3.38 -10.59
N ARG A 176 -10.23 2.64 -10.09
CA ARG A 176 -10.09 1.57 -9.09
C ARG A 176 -9.82 0.20 -9.71
N LEU A 177 -10.05 0.04 -11.02
CA LEU A 177 -10.10 -1.27 -11.70
C LEU A 177 -8.74 -2.01 -11.74
N GLY A 178 -7.65 -1.35 -11.45
CA GLY A 178 -6.34 -1.97 -11.29
C GLY A 178 -6.10 -2.59 -9.92
N TYR A 179 -7.00 -2.37 -8.94
CA TYR A 179 -6.88 -2.99 -7.63
C TYR A 179 -7.30 -4.47 -7.66
N SER A 180 -6.60 -5.30 -6.89
CA SER A 180 -6.76 -6.76 -6.94
C SER A 180 -8.17 -7.27 -6.66
N ALA A 181 -8.98 -6.55 -5.87
CA ALA A 181 -10.37 -6.94 -5.61
C ALA A 181 -11.20 -7.14 -6.90
N TYR A 182 -10.82 -6.47 -8.00
CA TYR A 182 -11.52 -6.54 -9.28
C TYR A 182 -10.97 -7.58 -10.25
N TYR A 183 -10.07 -8.47 -9.82
CA TYR A 183 -9.53 -9.51 -10.69
C TYR A 183 -10.54 -10.62 -10.97
N PRO A 184 -10.45 -11.30 -12.13
CA PRO A 184 -11.37 -12.35 -12.51
C PRO A 184 -11.10 -13.66 -11.77
N LEU A 185 -12.12 -14.51 -11.61
CA LEU A 185 -11.96 -15.85 -11.08
C LEU A 185 -12.45 -16.90 -12.12
N PRO A 186 -11.75 -18.03 -12.28
CA PRO A 186 -12.24 -19.14 -13.09
C PRO A 186 -13.43 -19.83 -12.39
N ASP A 187 -14.31 -20.47 -13.17
CA ASP A 187 -15.52 -21.12 -12.65
C ASP A 187 -15.24 -22.12 -11.53
N VAL A 188 -14.10 -22.81 -11.59
CA VAL A 188 -13.69 -23.80 -10.58
C VAL A 188 -13.50 -23.19 -9.18
N ALA A 189 -13.23 -21.89 -9.09
CA ALA A 189 -13.08 -21.20 -7.80
C ALA A 189 -14.36 -21.26 -6.95
N PHE A 190 -15.52 -21.20 -7.60
CA PHE A 190 -16.82 -21.20 -6.93
C PHE A 190 -17.29 -22.59 -6.47
N GLU A 191 -16.58 -23.67 -6.83
CA GLU A 191 -16.87 -25.00 -6.32
C GLU A 191 -16.42 -25.17 -4.86
N ASP A 192 -15.25 -24.63 -4.50
CA ASP A 192 -14.69 -24.62 -3.14
C ASP A 192 -13.66 -23.46 -3.03
N MET A 193 -14.12 -22.29 -2.63
CA MET A 193 -13.32 -21.08 -2.57
C MET A 193 -12.15 -21.18 -1.57
N GLU A 194 -12.35 -21.89 -0.44
CA GLU A 194 -11.29 -22.09 0.56
C GLU A 194 -10.16 -22.97 0.00
N ALA A 195 -10.50 -24.09 -0.63
CA ALA A 195 -9.53 -24.97 -1.27
C ALA A 195 -8.84 -24.28 -2.46
N PHE A 196 -9.59 -23.51 -3.26
CA PHE A 196 -9.06 -22.74 -4.38
C PHE A 196 -8.01 -21.74 -3.90
N GLY A 197 -8.26 -21.02 -2.81
CA GLY A 197 -7.31 -20.06 -2.25
C GLY A 197 -5.97 -20.66 -1.82
N GLN A 198 -5.89 -21.96 -1.58
CA GLN A 198 -4.63 -22.67 -1.26
C GLN A 198 -3.80 -23.04 -2.50
N SER A 199 -4.43 -23.12 -3.66
CA SER A 199 -3.77 -23.47 -4.93
C SER A 199 -4.49 -22.81 -6.11
N PRO A 200 -4.49 -21.47 -6.17
CA PRO A 200 -5.29 -20.75 -7.14
C PRO A 200 -4.78 -20.90 -8.58
N ILE A 201 -5.72 -20.74 -9.52
CA ILE A 201 -5.49 -20.66 -10.95
C ILE A 201 -5.77 -19.21 -11.38
N GLY A 202 -4.71 -18.44 -11.59
CA GLY A 202 -4.79 -17.05 -12.04
C GLY A 202 -4.57 -16.93 -13.55
N ASN A 203 -4.67 -15.71 -14.05
CA ASN A 203 -4.45 -15.35 -15.46
C ASN A 203 -3.26 -14.38 -15.66
N GLY A 204 -2.43 -14.20 -14.61
CA GLY A 204 -1.33 -13.24 -14.59
C GLY A 204 -0.02 -13.74 -15.18
N LEU A 205 1.02 -12.97 -14.95
CA LEU A 205 2.38 -13.15 -15.44
C LEU A 205 3.06 -14.41 -14.91
N TYR A 206 2.67 -14.84 -13.71
CA TYR A 206 3.19 -16.02 -13.04
C TYR A 206 2.08 -16.97 -12.63
N LYS A 207 2.47 -18.19 -12.32
CA LYS A 207 1.62 -19.22 -11.74
C LYS A 207 2.36 -19.97 -10.64
N LEU A 208 1.66 -20.64 -9.74
CA LEU A 208 2.27 -21.50 -8.74
C LEU A 208 3.14 -22.59 -9.40
N ASP A 209 4.30 -22.89 -8.81
CA ASP A 209 5.23 -23.95 -9.28
C ASP A 209 4.73 -25.34 -8.85
N GLY A 210 3.52 -25.70 -9.30
CA GLY A 210 2.91 -26.99 -9.09
C GLY A 210 2.42 -27.25 -7.66
N GLU A 211 2.20 -28.54 -7.35
CA GLU A 211 1.72 -28.98 -6.04
C GLU A 211 2.76 -28.72 -4.94
N GLY A 212 2.35 -28.07 -3.85
CA GLY A 212 3.22 -27.72 -2.72
C GLY A 212 4.11 -26.49 -2.98
N ALA A 213 3.78 -25.67 -3.96
CA ALA A 213 4.45 -24.39 -4.23
C ALA A 213 4.32 -23.42 -3.05
N TRP A 214 3.21 -23.43 -2.33
CA TRP A 214 3.04 -22.73 -1.07
C TRP A 214 3.40 -23.63 0.11
N LYS A 215 4.53 -23.33 0.74
CA LYS A 215 5.00 -23.95 1.97
C LYS A 215 4.78 -22.96 3.08
N HIS A 216 3.71 -23.15 3.84
CA HIS A 216 3.33 -22.23 4.92
C HIS A 216 4.49 -21.96 5.89
N ASP A 217 4.65 -20.68 6.26
CA ASP A 217 5.72 -20.16 7.11
C ASP A 217 7.16 -20.33 6.54
N GLU A 218 7.31 -20.74 5.26
CA GLU A 218 8.61 -20.92 4.61
C GLU A 218 8.73 -20.12 3.30
N SER A 219 7.91 -20.46 2.28
CA SER A 219 8.00 -19.84 0.95
C SER A 219 6.77 -20.05 0.09
N ILE A 220 6.62 -19.17 -0.93
CA ILE A 220 5.67 -19.34 -2.03
C ILE A 220 6.47 -19.24 -3.32
N SER A 221 6.50 -20.33 -4.09
CA SER A 221 7.28 -20.42 -5.33
C SER A 221 6.40 -20.26 -6.55
N LEU A 222 6.72 -19.27 -7.37
CA LEU A 222 6.04 -18.98 -8.63
C LEU A 222 6.98 -19.20 -9.80
N VAL A 223 6.43 -19.66 -10.92
CA VAL A 223 7.13 -19.74 -12.22
C VAL A 223 6.42 -18.87 -13.25
N LYS A 224 7.16 -18.44 -14.27
CA LYS A 224 6.60 -17.72 -15.41
C LYS A 224 5.41 -18.48 -15.99
N ASN A 225 4.35 -17.76 -16.29
CA ASN A 225 3.16 -18.32 -16.90
C ASN A 225 3.30 -18.30 -18.44
N ASP A 226 3.63 -19.43 -19.04
CA ASP A 226 3.79 -19.57 -20.49
C ASP A 226 2.50 -19.35 -21.29
N THR A 227 1.34 -19.37 -20.63
CA THR A 227 0.04 -19.11 -21.28
C THR A 227 -0.34 -17.62 -21.23
N TYR A 228 0.39 -16.79 -20.49
CA TYR A 228 0.13 -15.36 -20.45
C TYR A 228 0.36 -14.70 -21.81
N VAL A 229 -0.62 -13.96 -22.29
CA VAL A 229 -0.60 -13.24 -23.58
C VAL A 229 -0.86 -11.74 -23.41
N GLY A 230 -0.81 -11.25 -22.17
CA GLY A 230 -1.02 -9.84 -21.83
C GLY A 230 0.07 -8.91 -22.35
N PRO A 231 -0.06 -7.59 -22.09
CA PRO A 231 0.83 -6.56 -22.63
C PRO A 231 2.19 -6.48 -21.90
N ARG A 232 2.32 -7.07 -20.70
CA ARG A 232 3.55 -6.99 -19.90
C ARG A 232 4.52 -8.11 -20.25
N GLU A 233 5.81 -7.80 -20.29
CA GLU A 233 6.88 -8.79 -20.50
C GLU A 233 7.41 -9.31 -19.16
N VAL A 234 7.88 -10.55 -19.13
CA VAL A 234 8.51 -11.16 -17.95
C VAL A 234 9.97 -11.45 -18.25
N SER A 235 10.86 -10.80 -17.49
CA SER A 235 12.31 -10.82 -17.68
C SER A 235 13.06 -11.89 -16.88
N ASN A 236 12.35 -12.65 -16.03
CA ASN A 236 12.89 -13.74 -15.20
C ASN A 236 12.07 -15.03 -15.36
N GLU A 237 12.52 -16.12 -14.75
CA GLU A 237 11.84 -17.44 -14.85
C GLU A 237 10.81 -17.66 -13.75
N GLY A 238 10.79 -16.81 -12.71
CA GLY A 238 9.87 -16.96 -11.58
C GLY A 238 10.29 -16.17 -10.35
N ILE A 239 9.48 -16.30 -9.30
CA ILE A 239 9.68 -15.62 -8.02
C ILE A 239 9.60 -16.65 -6.89
N ASP A 240 10.58 -16.65 -6.00
CA ASP A 240 10.53 -17.39 -4.72
C ASP A 240 10.35 -16.38 -3.58
N PHE A 241 9.11 -16.22 -3.13
CA PHE A 241 8.77 -15.39 -1.97
C PHE A 241 9.17 -16.11 -0.69
N LYS A 242 10.17 -15.60 0.03
CA LYS A 242 10.68 -16.18 1.27
C LYS A 242 10.05 -15.53 2.48
N VAL A 243 9.45 -16.32 3.35
CA VAL A 243 8.88 -15.84 4.62
C VAL A 243 9.99 -15.68 5.64
N TYR A 244 10.15 -14.46 6.16
CA TYR A 244 11.14 -14.13 7.19
C TYR A 244 10.46 -13.81 8.53
N ALA A 245 11.05 -14.29 9.61
CA ALA A 245 10.59 -13.98 10.97
C ALA A 245 10.92 -12.54 11.40
N SER A 246 11.87 -11.88 10.73
CA SER A 246 12.21 -10.47 10.94
C SER A 246 12.88 -9.86 9.72
N LEU A 247 12.71 -8.56 9.51
CA LEU A 247 13.38 -7.80 8.46
C LEU A 247 14.91 -7.77 8.66
N ASP A 248 15.43 -7.79 9.90
CA ASP A 248 16.87 -7.85 10.15
C ASP A 248 17.50 -9.13 9.59
N ALA A 249 16.78 -10.27 9.66
CA ALA A 249 17.25 -11.52 9.06
C ALA A 249 17.24 -11.43 7.53
N ALA A 250 16.19 -10.86 6.92
CA ALA A 250 16.10 -10.65 5.49
C ALA A 250 17.19 -9.69 4.99
N TYR A 251 17.45 -8.60 5.71
CA TYR A 251 18.52 -7.65 5.39
C TYR A 251 19.91 -8.30 5.45
N THR A 252 20.16 -9.14 6.46
CA THR A 252 21.40 -9.90 6.55
C THR A 252 21.58 -10.84 5.34
N ASP A 253 20.52 -11.50 4.90
CA ASP A 253 20.53 -12.38 3.73
C ASP A 253 20.70 -11.58 2.42
N LEU A 254 20.13 -10.38 2.30
CA LEU A 254 20.35 -9.47 1.19
C LEU A 254 21.84 -9.11 1.05
N LEU A 255 22.47 -8.67 2.14
CA LEU A 255 23.89 -8.30 2.17
C LEU A 255 24.81 -9.50 1.87
N ALA A 256 24.39 -10.71 2.23
CA ALA A 256 25.12 -11.94 1.95
C ALA A 256 24.90 -12.50 0.52
N GLY A 257 23.94 -11.92 -0.23
CA GLY A 257 23.56 -12.40 -1.58
C GLY A 257 22.68 -13.66 -1.57
N ASN A 258 22.04 -13.98 -0.45
CA ASN A 258 21.09 -15.09 -0.29
C ASN A 258 19.64 -14.69 -0.55
N LEU A 259 19.37 -13.39 -0.62
CA LEU A 259 18.11 -12.75 -1.00
C LEU A 259 18.39 -11.75 -2.13
N ASP A 260 17.56 -11.75 -3.16
CA ASP A 260 17.76 -10.84 -4.30
C ASP A 260 17.17 -9.46 -4.07
N VAL A 261 15.95 -9.39 -3.54
CA VAL A 261 15.23 -8.13 -3.30
C VAL A 261 14.66 -8.12 -1.89
N LEU A 262 14.87 -7.02 -1.19
CA LEU A 262 14.25 -6.70 0.09
C LEU A 262 13.36 -5.47 -0.10
N ASP A 263 12.07 -5.62 0.11
CA ASP A 263 11.08 -4.57 -0.14
C ASP A 263 10.85 -3.60 1.02
N GLN A 264 11.50 -3.86 2.15
CA GLN A 264 11.47 -2.96 3.30
C GLN A 264 12.74 -3.09 4.13
N ILE A 265 13.48 -2.01 4.32
CA ILE A 265 14.64 -1.96 5.21
C ILE A 265 14.17 -1.98 6.67
N PRO A 266 14.81 -2.76 7.57
CA PRO A 266 14.50 -2.68 9.00
C PRO A 266 14.93 -1.33 9.59
N ASP A 267 14.16 -0.78 10.51
CA ASP A 267 14.41 0.51 11.16
C ASP A 267 15.83 0.59 11.78
N THR A 268 16.34 -0.53 12.26
CA THR A 268 17.69 -0.66 12.82
C THR A 268 18.81 -0.38 11.81
N SER A 269 18.51 -0.40 10.52
CA SER A 269 19.48 -0.23 9.43
C SER A 269 19.28 1.08 8.65
N PHE A 270 18.30 1.92 8.98
CA PHE A 270 18.06 3.18 8.25
C PHE A 270 19.29 4.08 8.16
N ALA A 271 20.08 4.16 9.23
CA ALA A 271 21.28 4.99 9.26
C ALA A 271 22.45 4.48 8.37
N VAL A 272 22.39 3.26 7.85
CA VAL A 272 23.54 2.63 7.18
C VAL A 272 23.24 1.98 5.84
N PHE A 273 21.97 1.69 5.52
CA PHE A 273 21.61 0.88 4.35
C PHE A 273 22.01 1.52 3.03
N GLU A 274 21.94 2.84 2.90
CA GLU A 274 22.36 3.55 1.69
C GLU A 274 23.88 3.43 1.47
N ASP A 275 24.68 3.52 2.53
CA ASP A 275 26.12 3.33 2.45
C ASP A 275 26.50 1.86 2.15
N GLU A 276 25.77 0.89 2.72
CA GLU A 276 26.04 -0.54 2.53
C GLU A 276 25.61 -1.06 1.15
N LEU A 277 24.50 -0.56 0.63
CA LEU A 277 23.95 -0.99 -0.66
C LEU A 277 24.42 -0.10 -1.83
N GLY A 278 24.76 1.17 -1.58
CA GLY A 278 25.13 2.13 -2.61
C GLY A 278 24.00 2.33 -3.64
N ASP A 279 24.30 2.24 -4.92
CA ASP A 279 23.31 2.41 -6.00
C ASP A 279 22.19 1.35 -5.99
N ARG A 280 22.27 0.35 -5.13
CA ARG A 280 21.26 -0.71 -4.95
C ARG A 280 20.27 -0.41 -3.81
N ALA A 281 20.47 0.69 -3.07
CA ALA A 281 19.52 1.17 -2.09
C ALA A 281 18.33 1.86 -2.79
N ILE A 282 17.14 1.58 -2.29
CA ILE A 282 15.91 2.28 -2.68
C ILE A 282 15.48 3.15 -1.50
N ASN A 283 15.34 4.45 -1.74
CA ASN A 283 14.79 5.42 -0.81
C ASN A 283 14.02 6.46 -1.64
N GLN A 284 12.72 6.34 -1.69
CA GLN A 284 11.83 7.18 -2.49
C GLN A 284 10.53 7.46 -1.75
N ALA A 285 9.78 8.48 -2.17
CA ALA A 285 8.44 8.72 -1.64
C ALA A 285 7.51 7.53 -1.95
N GLY A 286 6.65 7.19 -1.00
CA GLY A 286 5.63 6.14 -1.14
C GLY A 286 4.21 6.69 -1.06
N ALA A 287 3.22 5.86 -1.35
CA ALA A 287 1.80 6.22 -1.36
C ALA A 287 1.17 6.33 0.04
N LEU A 288 1.95 6.28 1.12
CA LEU A 288 1.43 6.35 2.49
C LEU A 288 1.66 7.75 3.09
N THR A 289 0.58 8.39 3.53
CA THR A 289 0.62 9.66 4.27
C THR A 289 0.55 9.42 5.77
N THR A 290 1.26 10.23 6.55
CA THR A 290 1.12 10.29 8.01
C THR A 290 0.56 11.64 8.40
N THR A 291 -0.53 11.63 9.16
CA THR A 291 -1.25 12.83 9.59
C THR A 291 -1.57 12.79 11.08
N LEU A 292 -1.92 13.95 11.64
CA LEU A 292 -2.61 14.06 12.92
C LEU A 292 -4.04 14.52 12.64
N ALA A 293 -5.01 13.65 12.81
CA ALA A 293 -6.41 14.02 12.72
C ALA A 293 -6.86 14.72 14.01
N ILE A 294 -7.78 15.67 13.88
CA ILE A 294 -8.31 16.46 15.00
C ILE A 294 -9.84 16.46 14.87
N SER A 295 -10.54 15.86 15.85
CA SER A 295 -11.99 15.88 15.82
C SER A 295 -12.54 17.30 15.85
N THR A 296 -13.45 17.61 14.93
CA THR A 296 -14.11 18.92 14.87
C THR A 296 -15.13 19.12 15.99
N SER A 297 -15.47 18.06 16.75
CA SER A 297 -16.28 18.13 17.97
C SER A 297 -15.49 18.54 19.21
N LEU A 298 -14.14 18.49 19.12
CA LEU A 298 -13.27 18.78 20.26
C LEU A 298 -13.34 20.27 20.63
N PRO A 299 -13.62 20.63 21.91
CA PRO A 299 -13.63 22.02 22.36
C PRO A 299 -12.33 22.75 22.02
N HIS A 300 -12.40 23.99 21.59
CA HIS A 300 -11.30 24.82 21.09
C HIS A 300 -10.72 24.42 19.72
N PHE A 301 -11.13 23.29 19.13
CA PHE A 301 -10.61 22.80 17.85
C PHE A 301 -11.72 22.58 16.81
N GLY A 302 -12.89 23.20 17.01
CA GLY A 302 -14.02 23.17 16.08
C GLY A 302 -13.74 23.84 14.73
N MET A 303 -14.74 23.90 13.86
CA MET A 303 -14.64 24.51 12.53
C MET A 303 -14.85 26.02 12.54
N ASP A 304 -14.93 26.64 13.73
CA ASP A 304 -14.99 28.09 13.91
C ASP A 304 -13.61 28.75 13.79
N GLU A 305 -13.57 30.07 13.87
CA GLU A 305 -12.35 30.88 13.72
C GLU A 305 -11.29 30.49 14.77
N GLU A 306 -11.69 30.25 16.02
CA GLU A 306 -10.75 29.82 17.07
C GLU A 306 -10.11 28.48 16.69
N GLY A 307 -10.91 27.48 16.32
CA GLY A 307 -10.41 26.16 16.01
C GLY A 307 -9.50 26.14 14.79
N LYS A 308 -9.81 26.88 13.73
CA LYS A 308 -8.94 27.03 12.54
C LYS A 308 -7.58 27.62 12.90
N LEU A 309 -7.56 28.70 13.70
CA LEU A 309 -6.31 29.33 14.15
C LEU A 309 -5.46 28.36 14.98
N ARG A 310 -6.07 27.57 15.88
CA ARG A 310 -5.34 26.61 16.71
C ARG A 310 -4.76 25.47 15.90
N ARG A 311 -5.54 24.88 14.96
CA ARG A 311 -5.06 23.80 14.11
C ARG A 311 -3.90 24.24 13.22
N ALA A 312 -4.00 25.43 12.61
CA ALA A 312 -2.91 26.02 11.84
C ALA A 312 -1.67 26.29 12.72
N ALA A 313 -1.85 26.84 13.95
CA ALA A 313 -0.76 27.07 14.88
C ALA A 313 -0.04 25.78 15.29
N LEU A 314 -0.79 24.69 15.56
CA LEU A 314 -0.19 23.38 15.86
C LEU A 314 0.60 22.85 14.67
N SER A 315 0.10 22.98 13.44
CA SER A 315 0.80 22.54 12.24
C SER A 315 2.11 23.29 12.02
N MET A 316 2.06 24.62 12.08
CA MET A 316 3.24 25.49 11.85
C MET A 316 4.26 25.43 13.00
N ALA A 317 3.90 24.85 14.15
CA ALA A 317 4.79 24.64 15.29
C ALA A 317 5.56 23.31 15.22
N VAL A 318 5.32 22.45 14.22
CA VAL A 318 6.04 21.19 14.01
C VAL A 318 7.13 21.38 12.98
N ASP A 319 8.39 21.23 13.40
CA ASP A 319 9.54 21.09 12.51
C ASP A 319 9.61 19.65 12.00
N ARG A 320 9.02 19.43 10.83
CA ARG A 320 8.93 18.12 10.19
C ARG A 320 10.28 17.59 9.76
N GLU A 321 11.13 18.48 9.23
CA GLU A 321 12.49 18.13 8.79
C GLU A 321 13.32 17.62 9.96
N GLU A 322 13.29 18.32 11.13
CA GLU A 322 14.00 17.85 12.32
C GLU A 322 13.56 16.45 12.77
N ILE A 323 12.23 16.19 12.77
CA ILE A 323 11.70 14.87 13.15
C ILE A 323 12.14 13.80 12.15
N ILE A 324 12.05 14.09 10.85
CA ILE A 324 12.45 13.19 9.78
C ILE A 324 13.94 12.86 9.87
N ASP A 325 14.78 13.87 10.02
CA ASP A 325 16.23 13.68 10.09
C ASP A 325 16.66 12.88 11.33
N VAL A 326 16.03 13.16 12.49
CA VAL A 326 16.49 12.58 13.78
C VAL A 326 15.87 11.22 14.08
N ILE A 327 14.63 10.98 13.66
CA ILE A 327 13.88 9.75 13.99
C ILE A 327 13.83 8.80 12.82
N PHE A 328 13.69 9.33 11.60
CA PHE A 328 13.53 8.52 10.39
C PHE A 328 14.77 8.52 9.48
N GLU A 329 15.89 9.13 9.94
CA GLU A 329 17.17 9.16 9.21
C GLU A 329 17.00 9.63 7.73
N GLY A 330 16.05 10.55 7.47
CA GLY A 330 15.79 11.10 6.14
C GLY A 330 14.97 10.20 5.21
N THR A 331 14.40 9.09 5.69
CA THR A 331 13.63 8.15 4.85
C THR A 331 12.21 8.62 4.50
N ASN A 332 11.71 9.66 5.18
CA ASN A 332 10.39 10.25 4.90
C ASN A 332 10.55 11.61 4.20
N VAL A 333 9.49 12.10 3.57
CA VAL A 333 9.45 13.40 2.90
C VAL A 333 8.42 14.30 3.58
N PRO A 334 8.74 15.57 3.96
CA PRO A 334 7.76 16.48 4.56
C PRO A 334 6.52 16.65 3.65
N ALA A 335 5.33 16.57 4.24
CA ALA A 335 4.09 16.74 3.48
C ALA A 335 3.89 18.21 3.08
N VAL A 336 3.48 18.43 1.84
CA VAL A 336 3.13 19.74 1.26
C VAL A 336 1.68 19.83 0.83
N ASP A 337 0.96 18.69 0.84
CA ASP A 337 -0.47 18.55 0.57
C ASP A 337 -1.10 17.41 1.37
N PHE A 338 -2.36 17.08 1.10
CA PHE A 338 -3.12 16.01 1.75
C PHE A 338 -3.05 14.66 1.03
N THR A 339 -2.31 14.57 -0.09
CA THR A 339 -2.19 13.36 -0.92
C THR A 339 -0.78 12.74 -0.82
N SER A 340 -0.18 12.32 -1.91
CA SER A 340 1.20 11.84 -1.97
C SER A 340 1.83 12.20 -3.31
N PRO A 341 3.13 12.50 -3.38
CA PRO A 341 3.81 12.85 -4.63
C PRO A 341 3.84 11.74 -5.69
N VAL A 342 3.46 10.51 -5.32
CA VAL A 342 3.42 9.35 -6.23
C VAL A 342 2.03 9.06 -6.79
N VAL A 343 1.05 9.94 -6.54
CA VAL A 343 -0.31 9.76 -7.06
C VAL A 343 -0.71 10.88 -8.01
N ASP A 344 -1.56 10.55 -8.95
CA ASP A 344 -2.15 11.55 -9.85
C ASP A 344 -3.02 12.54 -9.08
N GLY A 345 -2.88 13.82 -9.43
CA GLY A 345 -3.54 14.94 -8.72
C GLY A 345 -2.74 15.51 -7.55
N PHE A 346 -1.52 14.99 -7.26
CA PHE A 346 -0.59 15.67 -6.34
C PHE A 346 -0.26 17.10 -6.81
N ALA A 347 -0.17 18.04 -5.87
CA ALA A 347 0.22 19.42 -6.15
C ALA A 347 1.06 20.01 -5.01
N ASP A 348 2.17 20.63 -5.36
CA ASP A 348 3.12 21.24 -4.43
C ASP A 348 3.05 22.78 -4.37
N ASP A 349 2.07 23.39 -5.07
CA ASP A 349 1.90 24.85 -5.18
C ASP A 349 0.51 25.37 -4.75
N LEU A 350 -0.23 24.56 -3.95
CA LEU A 350 -1.57 24.88 -3.46
C LEU A 350 -1.60 26.14 -2.57
N ALA A 351 -2.68 26.90 -2.66
CA ALA A 351 -2.92 28.02 -1.76
C ALA A 351 -3.14 27.52 -0.32
N GLY A 352 -2.44 28.11 0.65
CA GLY A 352 -2.52 27.70 2.06
C GLY A 352 -1.47 26.69 2.48
N LYS A 353 -0.62 26.17 1.56
CA LYS A 353 0.44 25.18 1.87
C LYS A 353 1.44 25.69 2.92
N GLU A 354 1.60 27.01 3.05
CA GLU A 354 2.45 27.61 4.09
C GLU A 354 2.05 27.21 5.51
N LYS A 355 0.82 26.72 5.72
CA LYS A 355 0.38 26.16 7.01
C LYS A 355 1.03 24.81 7.33
N LEU A 356 1.62 24.13 6.34
CA LEU A 356 2.39 22.90 6.52
C LEU A 356 3.89 23.16 6.73
N GLU A 357 4.35 24.40 6.52
CA GLU A 357 5.75 24.78 6.74
C GLU A 357 6.00 25.14 8.21
N PHE A 358 7.17 24.77 8.74
CA PHE A 358 7.58 25.19 10.07
C PHE A 358 7.79 26.72 10.11
N ASN A 359 6.97 27.41 10.91
CA ASN A 359 7.07 28.86 11.11
C ASN A 359 6.68 29.25 12.53
N LEU A 360 7.67 29.28 13.40
CA LEU A 360 7.48 29.51 14.84
C LEU A 360 6.84 30.87 15.18
N ASP A 361 7.20 31.91 14.45
CA ASP A 361 6.68 33.25 14.73
C ASP A 361 5.19 33.34 14.38
N GLU A 362 4.80 32.83 13.23
CA GLU A 362 3.39 32.77 12.81
C GLU A 362 2.58 31.81 13.69
N ALA A 363 3.11 30.63 14.02
CA ALA A 363 2.47 29.68 14.93
C ALA A 363 2.10 30.33 16.29
N LYS A 364 3.03 31.06 16.89
CA LYS A 364 2.80 31.80 18.14
C LYS A 364 1.76 32.89 17.99
N LYS A 365 1.78 33.62 16.88
CA LYS A 365 0.80 34.65 16.58
C LYS A 365 -0.61 34.06 16.44
N LEU A 366 -0.79 33.02 15.66
CA LEU A 366 -2.09 32.35 15.45
C LEU A 366 -2.62 31.77 16.78
N TRP A 367 -1.75 31.17 17.61
CA TRP A 367 -2.16 30.65 18.92
C TRP A 367 -2.63 31.79 19.84
N ALA A 368 -1.92 32.93 19.85
CA ALA A 368 -2.32 34.08 20.65
C ALA A 368 -3.62 34.73 20.14
N GLU A 369 -3.86 34.77 18.84
CA GLU A 369 -5.11 35.24 18.26
C GLU A 369 -6.29 34.32 18.66
N ALA A 370 -6.10 33.00 18.65
CA ALA A 370 -7.08 32.04 19.14
C ALA A 370 -7.36 32.24 20.65
N ASP A 371 -6.33 32.44 21.48
CA ASP A 371 -6.47 32.73 22.92
C ASP A 371 -7.22 34.05 23.19
N ALA A 372 -7.14 35.00 22.28
CA ALA A 372 -7.89 36.27 22.39
C ALA A 372 -9.42 36.03 22.13
N ILE A 373 -9.79 34.98 21.40
CA ILE A 373 -11.17 34.58 21.21
C ILE A 373 -11.64 33.80 22.44
N SER A 374 -10.92 32.74 22.81
CA SER A 374 -11.20 31.89 23.95
C SER A 374 -9.90 31.30 24.50
N PRO A 375 -9.47 31.69 25.73
CA PRO A 375 -8.23 31.16 26.30
C PRO A 375 -8.22 29.66 26.43
N PHE A 376 -7.14 29.01 25.97
CA PHE A 376 -6.97 27.56 26.14
C PHE A 376 -6.38 27.25 27.51
N GLU A 377 -7.09 26.46 28.28
CA GLU A 377 -6.64 25.96 29.58
C GLU A 377 -6.62 24.43 29.56
N GLY A 378 -5.45 23.84 29.72
CA GLY A 378 -5.33 22.38 29.74
C GLY A 378 -4.07 21.87 29.05
N THR A 379 -4.09 20.61 28.67
CA THR A 379 -3.00 19.94 27.95
C THR A 379 -3.52 19.48 26.59
N VAL A 380 -2.78 19.77 25.53
CA VAL A 380 -3.00 19.16 24.21
C VAL A 380 -2.42 17.75 24.26
N GLU A 381 -3.28 16.75 24.37
CA GLU A 381 -2.87 15.35 24.37
C GLU A 381 -2.91 14.79 22.94
N VAL A 382 -1.77 14.31 22.42
CA VAL A 382 -1.73 13.68 21.10
C VAL A 382 -1.70 12.16 21.27
N ALA A 383 -2.70 11.49 20.68
CA ALA A 383 -2.95 10.08 20.95
C ALA A 383 -2.30 9.13 19.92
N THR A 384 -1.77 8.02 20.42
CA THR A 384 -1.33 6.86 19.64
C THR A 384 -1.40 5.57 20.46
N ASN A 385 -1.22 4.41 19.82
CA ASN A 385 -1.06 3.12 20.48
C ASN A 385 0.43 2.87 20.81
N SER A 386 0.70 2.10 21.88
CA SER A 386 2.06 1.75 22.33
C SER A 386 2.57 0.39 21.81
N ASP A 387 1.70 -0.41 21.20
CA ASP A 387 2.06 -1.66 20.51
C ASP A 387 2.47 -1.45 19.03
N GLY A 388 2.60 -0.19 18.58
CA GLY A 388 3.07 0.18 17.25
C GLY A 388 4.29 1.12 17.29
N PRO A 389 4.89 1.44 16.13
CA PRO A 389 6.16 2.20 16.04
C PRO A 389 5.99 3.72 16.17
N HIS A 390 4.86 4.23 16.67
CA HIS A 390 4.51 5.65 16.56
C HIS A 390 4.85 6.49 17.79
N GLN A 391 5.16 5.87 18.93
CA GLN A 391 5.33 6.58 20.20
C GLN A 391 6.44 7.64 20.13
N VAL A 392 7.58 7.33 19.52
CA VAL A 392 8.77 8.20 19.53
C VAL A 392 8.50 9.52 18.81
N TRP A 393 7.92 9.49 17.62
CA TRP A 393 7.63 10.69 16.87
C TRP A 393 6.43 11.47 17.44
N ILE A 394 5.44 10.80 18.05
CA ILE A 394 4.34 11.46 18.78
C ILE A 394 4.88 12.23 20.01
N GLU A 395 5.83 11.63 20.75
CA GLU A 395 6.52 12.33 21.83
C GLU A 395 7.30 13.55 21.33
N ALA A 396 7.96 13.43 20.16
CA ALA A 396 8.68 14.55 19.54
C ALA A 396 7.73 15.69 19.16
N VAL A 397 6.59 15.41 18.53
CA VAL A 397 5.57 16.41 18.20
C VAL A 397 5.03 17.11 19.46
N ALA A 398 4.66 16.34 20.49
CA ALA A 398 4.18 16.91 21.75
C ALA A 398 5.24 17.83 22.40
N ASN A 399 6.51 17.42 22.40
CA ASN A 399 7.62 18.20 22.91
C ASN A 399 7.87 19.49 22.11
N GLN A 400 7.74 19.43 20.76
CA GLN A 400 7.84 20.63 19.93
C GLN A 400 6.68 21.59 20.21
N TRP A 401 5.42 21.14 20.34
CA TRP A 401 4.30 21.99 20.72
C TRP A 401 4.53 22.66 22.09
N ALA A 402 4.97 21.87 23.08
CA ALA A 402 5.24 22.43 24.42
C ALA A 402 6.34 23.49 24.39
N THR A 403 7.42 23.25 23.66
CA THR A 403 8.57 24.14 23.58
C THR A 403 8.27 25.37 22.71
N ASN A 404 7.71 25.16 21.54
CA ASN A 404 7.53 26.16 20.50
C ASN A 404 6.38 27.13 20.82
N LEU A 405 5.25 26.61 21.28
CA LEU A 405 4.09 27.45 21.64
C LEU A 405 4.05 27.84 23.13
N GLY A 406 4.83 27.16 23.97
CA GLY A 406 4.82 27.42 25.42
C GLY A 406 3.54 26.90 26.10
N ILE A 407 2.90 25.88 25.55
CA ILE A 407 1.68 25.28 26.06
C ILE A 407 1.99 23.97 26.81
N SER A 408 0.99 23.42 27.53
CA SER A 408 1.08 22.06 28.01
C SER A 408 0.70 21.11 26.87
N ALA A 409 1.61 20.22 26.48
CA ALA A 409 1.35 19.16 25.49
C ALA A 409 2.00 17.85 25.94
N ALA A 410 1.35 16.71 25.68
CA ALA A 410 1.82 15.40 26.11
C ALA A 410 1.30 14.28 25.17
N PRO A 411 2.01 13.15 25.04
CA PRO A 411 1.46 11.98 24.39
C PRO A 411 0.36 11.32 25.24
N LYS A 412 -0.69 10.82 24.59
CA LYS A 412 -1.71 9.94 25.17
C LYS A 412 -1.53 8.54 24.58
N LEU A 413 -1.05 7.61 25.39
CA LEU A 413 -0.73 6.26 24.93
C LEU A 413 -1.84 5.27 25.25
N TYR A 414 -2.35 4.60 24.23
CA TYR A 414 -3.25 3.46 24.36
C TYR A 414 -2.44 2.16 24.42
N PRO A 415 -2.83 1.19 25.26
CA PRO A 415 -2.05 -0.05 25.39
C PRO A 415 -2.03 -0.89 24.10
N THR A 416 -3.10 -0.81 23.28
CA THR A 416 -3.21 -1.55 22.02
C THR A 416 -3.84 -0.68 20.93
N PHE A 417 -3.57 -1.05 19.67
CA PHE A 417 -4.20 -0.40 18.53
C PHE A 417 -5.74 -0.54 18.56
N ALA A 418 -6.26 -1.71 18.91
CA ALA A 418 -7.70 -1.93 19.01
C ALA A 418 -8.36 -0.97 20.02
N ALA A 419 -7.79 -0.80 21.22
CA ALA A 419 -8.32 0.13 22.21
C ALA A 419 -8.27 1.60 21.75
N PHE A 420 -7.27 1.95 20.95
CA PHE A 420 -7.20 3.27 20.33
C PHE A 420 -8.29 3.45 19.26
N LEU A 421 -8.54 2.43 18.43
CA LEU A 421 -9.58 2.46 17.40
C LEU A 421 -10.97 2.62 18.00
N ASP A 422 -11.28 1.86 19.07
CA ASP A 422 -12.57 1.92 19.78
C ASP A 422 -12.87 3.35 20.26
N ASP A 423 -11.91 4.01 20.92
CA ASP A 423 -12.07 5.39 21.40
C ASP A 423 -12.13 6.41 20.26
N ARG A 424 -11.40 6.17 19.16
CA ARG A 424 -11.42 7.01 17.97
C ARG A 424 -12.80 6.98 17.28
N GLU A 425 -13.38 5.80 17.13
CA GLU A 425 -14.70 5.62 16.53
C GLU A 425 -15.81 6.20 17.40
N ALA A 426 -15.64 6.13 18.73
CA ALA A 426 -16.57 6.71 19.69
C ALA A 426 -16.41 8.24 19.86
N ASP A 427 -15.46 8.90 19.18
CA ASP A 427 -15.12 10.33 19.32
C ASP A 427 -14.79 10.75 20.77
N VAL A 428 -14.06 9.90 21.50
CA VAL A 428 -13.69 10.15 22.90
C VAL A 428 -12.17 10.24 23.12
N VAL A 429 -11.37 10.30 22.06
CA VAL A 429 -9.90 10.45 22.15
C VAL A 429 -9.50 11.70 22.91
N GLY A 430 -10.23 12.81 22.75
CA GLY A 430 -10.08 14.04 23.53
C GLY A 430 -8.91 14.94 23.12
N GLY A 431 -8.22 14.67 22.00
CA GLY A 431 -7.12 15.46 21.44
C GLY A 431 -6.79 15.07 20.02
N PRO A 432 -5.77 15.69 19.39
CA PRO A 432 -5.22 15.22 18.14
C PRO A 432 -4.77 13.76 18.25
N PHE A 433 -4.86 13.02 17.16
CA PHE A 433 -4.45 11.62 17.17
C PHE A 433 -3.76 11.21 15.86
N ARG A 434 -2.87 10.23 15.97
CA ARG A 434 -2.21 9.70 14.80
C ARG A 434 -3.21 9.13 13.81
N ALA A 435 -3.03 9.45 12.55
CA ALA A 435 -3.74 8.89 11.42
C ALA A 435 -2.77 8.73 10.25
N GLY A 436 -3.21 8.11 9.20
CA GLY A 436 -2.49 7.91 7.96
C GLY A 436 -3.37 7.22 6.96
N TRP A 437 -2.98 7.29 5.71
CA TRP A 437 -3.67 6.62 4.61
C TRP A 437 -2.66 6.09 3.61
N GLN A 438 -2.82 4.84 3.26
CA GLN A 438 -2.14 4.25 2.11
C GLN A 438 -3.12 4.25 0.94
N GLY A 439 -2.69 4.74 -0.21
CA GLY A 439 -3.54 4.76 -1.40
C GLY A 439 -3.95 3.35 -1.83
N ASP A 440 -5.25 3.13 -2.02
CA ASP A 440 -5.80 1.90 -2.60
C ASP A 440 -5.60 1.88 -4.12
N TYR A 441 -5.59 3.06 -4.74
CA TYR A 441 -5.29 3.30 -6.14
C TYR A 441 -4.59 4.66 -6.30
N PRO A 442 -3.82 4.87 -7.38
CA PRO A 442 -2.93 6.04 -7.53
C PRO A 442 -3.68 7.32 -7.95
N GLY A 443 -4.67 7.74 -7.17
CA GLY A 443 -5.47 8.94 -7.43
C GLY A 443 -5.72 9.76 -6.18
N ALA A 444 -5.62 11.10 -6.28
CA ALA A 444 -5.80 12.03 -5.16
C ALA A 444 -7.20 11.94 -4.53
N TYR A 445 -8.23 11.56 -5.29
CA TYR A 445 -9.58 11.37 -4.77
C TYR A 445 -9.64 10.34 -3.62
N ASN A 446 -8.81 9.28 -3.70
CA ASN A 446 -8.70 8.24 -2.66
C ASN A 446 -8.17 8.76 -1.31
N TYR A 447 -7.43 9.86 -1.32
CA TYR A 447 -6.92 10.50 -0.09
C TYR A 447 -7.88 11.53 0.51
N MET A 448 -8.91 11.91 -0.24
CA MET A 448 -9.83 12.98 0.17
C MET A 448 -11.21 12.46 0.53
N GLN A 449 -11.84 11.68 -0.36
CA GLN A 449 -13.22 11.25 -0.16
C GLN A 449 -13.40 10.38 1.10
N PRO A 450 -12.66 9.29 1.31
CA PRO A 450 -12.88 8.43 2.47
C PRO A 450 -12.53 9.11 3.80
N LEU A 451 -11.63 10.11 3.77
CA LEU A 451 -11.08 10.74 4.98
C LEU A 451 -11.78 12.03 5.39
N TYR A 452 -12.35 12.79 4.42
CA TYR A 452 -12.82 14.15 4.68
C TYR A 452 -14.24 14.43 4.15
N TYR A 453 -14.80 13.61 3.25
CA TYR A 453 -16.17 13.79 2.80
C TYR A 453 -17.15 13.63 3.97
N THR A 454 -18.19 14.45 4.05
CA THR A 454 -19.14 14.44 5.15
C THR A 454 -19.79 13.06 5.30
N GLY A 455 -19.58 12.42 6.46
CA GLY A 455 -20.14 11.11 6.77
C GLY A 455 -19.42 9.92 6.14
N ALA A 456 -18.26 10.12 5.49
CA ALA A 456 -17.46 9.01 4.99
C ALA A 456 -16.91 8.13 6.12
N SER A 457 -16.77 6.83 5.85
CA SER A 457 -16.48 5.79 6.85
C SER A 457 -15.14 5.98 7.59
N SER A 458 -14.14 6.56 6.94
CA SER A 458 -12.82 6.81 7.53
C SER A 458 -12.62 8.27 7.98
N ASN A 459 -13.67 9.10 7.93
CA ASN A 459 -13.64 10.48 8.42
C ASN A 459 -13.76 10.54 9.95
N HIS A 460 -12.74 10.02 10.64
CA HIS A 460 -12.72 9.98 12.11
C HIS A 460 -12.44 11.34 12.78
N GLY A 461 -12.12 12.37 12.00
CA GLY A 461 -12.08 13.78 12.44
C GLY A 461 -13.46 14.43 12.46
N PHE A 462 -14.49 13.75 11.98
CA PHE A 462 -15.86 14.25 11.85
C PHE A 462 -15.95 15.60 11.12
N TYR A 463 -15.03 15.79 10.16
CA TYR A 463 -15.03 16.97 9.31
C TYR A 463 -16.30 17.00 8.46
N ALA A 464 -16.89 18.19 8.33
CA ALA A 464 -18.06 18.41 7.51
C ALA A 464 -18.00 19.83 6.91
N ASN A 465 -17.81 19.91 5.60
CA ASN A 465 -17.80 21.16 4.88
C ASN A 465 -18.48 20.99 3.52
N PRO A 466 -19.71 21.53 3.34
CA PRO A 466 -20.45 21.40 2.08
C PRO A 466 -19.73 21.98 0.85
N ALA A 467 -18.78 22.92 1.03
CA ALA A 467 -18.01 23.44 -0.08
C ALA A 467 -16.93 22.45 -0.53
N PHE A 468 -16.32 21.72 0.41
CA PHE A 468 -15.42 20.62 0.12
C PHE A 468 -16.15 19.47 -0.57
N ASP A 469 -17.28 19.02 0.00
CA ASP A 469 -18.09 17.94 -0.57
C ASP A 469 -18.49 18.26 -2.02
N ALA A 470 -18.94 19.51 -2.26
CA ALA A 470 -19.31 19.94 -3.60
C ALA A 470 -18.13 19.93 -4.59
N LYS A 471 -16.90 20.21 -4.14
CA LYS A 471 -15.71 20.15 -5.00
C LYS A 471 -15.35 18.70 -5.36
N LEU A 472 -15.50 17.75 -4.44
CA LEU A 472 -15.34 16.35 -4.75
C LEU A 472 -16.42 15.84 -5.71
N ASP A 473 -17.67 16.28 -5.53
CA ASP A 473 -18.77 15.96 -6.45
C ASP A 473 -18.55 16.58 -7.86
N GLU A 474 -17.97 17.79 -7.94
CA GLU A 474 -17.55 18.38 -9.22
C GLU A 474 -16.41 17.56 -9.86
N ALA A 475 -15.43 17.12 -9.07
CA ALA A 475 -14.29 16.35 -9.57
C ALA A 475 -14.71 15.01 -10.20
N ILE A 476 -15.59 14.25 -9.54
CA ILE A 476 -16.05 12.96 -10.09
C ILE A 476 -16.94 13.12 -11.33
N ASN A 477 -17.53 14.29 -11.55
CA ASN A 477 -18.36 14.60 -12.72
C ASN A 477 -17.61 15.42 -13.79
N ALA A 478 -16.29 15.62 -13.64
CA ALA A 478 -15.48 16.38 -14.58
C ALA A 478 -15.43 15.71 -15.96
N ALA A 479 -15.37 16.54 -17.00
CA ALA A 479 -15.37 16.08 -18.40
C ALA A 479 -13.99 15.54 -18.86
N SER A 480 -12.93 15.82 -18.09
CA SER A 480 -11.57 15.39 -18.39
C SER A 480 -10.79 15.14 -17.10
N HIS A 481 -9.72 14.35 -17.22
CA HIS A 481 -8.77 14.07 -16.15
C HIS A 481 -8.11 15.36 -15.61
N GLU A 482 -7.74 16.27 -16.50
CA GLU A 482 -7.17 17.57 -16.12
C GLU A 482 -8.17 18.42 -15.30
N GLU A 483 -9.42 18.51 -15.74
CA GLU A 483 -10.47 19.21 -14.99
C GLU A 483 -10.73 18.55 -13.63
N ARG A 484 -10.72 17.22 -13.57
CA ARG A 484 -10.86 16.48 -12.30
C ARG A 484 -9.76 16.86 -11.32
N ASN A 485 -8.50 16.81 -11.75
CA ASN A 485 -7.37 17.16 -10.88
C ASN A 485 -7.39 18.62 -10.44
N GLU A 486 -7.85 19.56 -11.32
CA GLU A 486 -8.08 20.96 -10.93
C GLU A 486 -9.10 21.05 -9.77
N LYS A 487 -10.23 20.31 -9.87
CA LYS A 487 -11.25 20.31 -8.81
C LYS A 487 -10.77 19.65 -7.51
N LEU A 488 -9.97 18.58 -7.61
CA LEU A 488 -9.34 17.95 -6.46
C LEU A 488 -8.36 18.91 -5.76
N ASN A 489 -7.59 19.67 -6.53
CA ASN A 489 -6.70 20.69 -5.96
C ASN A 489 -7.47 21.84 -5.31
N GLU A 490 -8.57 22.31 -5.91
CA GLU A 490 -9.48 23.28 -5.25
C GLU A 490 -10.07 22.71 -3.93
N ALA A 491 -10.35 21.40 -3.87
CA ALA A 491 -10.80 20.75 -2.64
C ALA A 491 -9.67 20.70 -1.59
N GLN A 492 -8.43 20.40 -1.98
CA GLN A 492 -7.28 20.43 -1.08
C GLN A 492 -7.02 21.83 -0.50
N GLU A 493 -7.20 22.89 -1.27
CA GLU A 493 -7.10 24.29 -0.78
C GLU A 493 -8.12 24.57 0.33
N ILE A 494 -9.33 23.97 0.25
CA ILE A 494 -10.31 24.07 1.34
C ILE A 494 -9.83 23.31 2.57
N LEU A 495 -9.21 22.13 2.42
CA LEU A 495 -8.61 21.41 3.54
C LEU A 495 -7.44 22.19 4.16
N LEU A 496 -6.60 22.82 3.35
CA LEU A 496 -5.52 23.69 3.82
C LEU A 496 -6.06 24.93 4.55
N GLU A 497 -7.19 25.48 4.12
CA GLU A 497 -7.84 26.58 4.86
C GLU A 497 -8.37 26.12 6.21
N ASP A 498 -9.03 24.97 6.26
CA ASP A 498 -9.72 24.44 7.43
C ASP A 498 -8.81 23.65 8.38
N MET A 499 -7.75 23.01 7.87
CA MET A 499 -6.82 22.15 8.61
C MET A 499 -7.52 21.09 9.47
N PRO A 500 -8.44 20.23 8.93
CA PRO A 500 -9.13 19.20 9.71
C PRO A 500 -8.18 18.13 10.25
N SER A 501 -7.05 17.94 9.59
CA SER A 501 -5.90 17.20 10.07
C SER A 501 -4.61 17.93 9.73
N ILE A 502 -3.51 17.50 10.32
CA ILE A 502 -2.17 18.06 10.09
C ILE A 502 -1.37 17.03 9.31
N PRO A 503 -1.19 17.18 7.98
CA PRO A 503 -0.24 16.40 7.22
C PRO A 503 1.17 16.57 7.78
N LEU A 504 1.86 15.45 8.06
CA LEU A 504 3.21 15.48 8.62
C LEU A 504 4.25 15.13 7.57
N TRP A 505 4.18 13.94 7.01
CA TRP A 505 5.09 13.46 5.98
C TRP A 505 4.45 12.37 5.12
N TYR A 506 5.03 12.17 3.96
CA TYR A 506 4.85 10.99 3.15
C TYR A 506 5.88 9.96 3.62
N GLN A 507 5.41 8.75 3.94
CA GLN A 507 6.31 7.68 4.33
C GLN A 507 7.14 7.23 3.13
N GLY A 508 8.44 7.13 3.31
CA GLY A 508 9.34 6.65 2.27
C GLY A 508 9.18 5.16 2.00
N THR A 509 9.37 4.79 0.75
CA THR A 509 9.64 3.42 0.34
C THR A 509 11.12 3.16 0.53
N THR A 510 11.49 2.29 1.46
CA THR A 510 12.87 1.89 1.69
C THR A 510 13.04 0.42 1.32
N GLY A 511 14.03 0.11 0.50
CA GLY A 511 14.30 -1.24 0.06
C GLY A 511 15.72 -1.39 -0.48
N GLY A 512 15.98 -2.53 -1.10
CA GLY A 512 17.26 -2.74 -1.74
C GLY A 512 17.36 -4.08 -2.44
N TYR A 513 18.45 -4.25 -3.20
CA TYR A 513 18.66 -5.47 -3.95
C TYR A 513 20.13 -5.93 -3.96
N SER A 514 20.33 -7.21 -4.23
CA SER A 514 21.65 -7.85 -4.27
C SER A 514 22.37 -7.54 -5.59
N GLU A 515 23.69 -7.83 -5.66
CA GLU A 515 24.47 -7.76 -6.90
C GLU A 515 24.05 -8.84 -7.93
N GLY A 516 23.19 -9.77 -7.52
CA GLY A 516 22.72 -10.86 -8.38
C GLY A 516 21.54 -10.51 -9.28
N VAL A 517 20.99 -9.29 -9.18
CA VAL A 517 19.84 -8.83 -9.98
C VAL A 517 20.03 -7.41 -10.47
N ASP A 518 19.38 -7.09 -11.60
CA ASP A 518 19.32 -5.76 -12.19
C ASP A 518 17.86 -5.36 -12.51
N ASN A 519 17.63 -4.11 -12.91
CA ASN A 519 16.34 -3.54 -13.27
C ASN A 519 15.30 -3.60 -12.14
N VAL A 520 15.75 -3.41 -10.90
CA VAL A 520 14.84 -3.37 -9.74
C VAL A 520 14.23 -1.98 -9.62
N VAL A 521 12.93 -1.89 -9.87
CA VAL A 521 12.13 -0.68 -9.75
C VAL A 521 11.02 -0.95 -8.74
N PHE A 522 10.76 0.01 -7.85
CA PHE A 522 9.63 -0.02 -6.93
C PHE A 522 8.52 0.87 -7.47
N GLY A 523 7.32 0.33 -7.54
CA GLY A 523 6.15 1.05 -8.00
C GLY A 523 5.64 2.10 -7.00
N TRP A 524 4.66 2.86 -7.44
CA TRP A 524 3.97 3.88 -6.66
C TRP A 524 3.45 3.36 -5.29
N ASN A 525 3.04 2.09 -5.24
CA ASN A 525 2.52 1.40 -4.04
C ASN A 525 3.60 0.78 -3.15
N SER A 526 4.88 1.11 -3.41
CA SER A 526 6.05 0.58 -2.67
C SER A 526 6.34 -0.91 -2.89
N VAL A 527 5.73 -1.52 -3.91
CA VAL A 527 5.96 -2.93 -4.29
C VAL A 527 6.93 -2.99 -5.47
N PRO A 528 7.94 -3.90 -5.46
CA PRO A 528 8.82 -4.10 -6.61
C PRO A 528 8.05 -4.56 -7.86
N ILE A 529 8.42 -4.07 -9.02
CA ILE A 529 7.88 -4.50 -10.32
C ILE A 529 8.58 -5.80 -10.74
N PHE A 530 8.13 -6.91 -10.18
CA PHE A 530 8.82 -8.21 -10.23
C PHE A 530 9.15 -8.71 -11.65
N ASN A 531 8.25 -8.46 -12.62
CA ASN A 531 8.40 -8.95 -13.97
C ASN A 531 9.54 -8.26 -14.76
N GLU A 532 9.99 -7.09 -14.35
CA GLU A 532 11.07 -6.35 -14.99
C GLU A 532 12.45 -6.74 -14.45
N ILE A 533 12.51 -7.35 -13.27
CA ILE A 533 13.76 -7.75 -12.61
C ILE A 533 14.44 -8.86 -13.40
N THR A 534 15.72 -8.67 -13.68
CA THR A 534 16.57 -9.68 -14.35
C THR A 534 17.55 -10.30 -13.35
N LYS A 535 17.79 -11.61 -13.46
CA LYS A 535 18.77 -12.32 -12.64
C LYS A 535 20.06 -12.56 -13.44
N ASN A 536 21.22 -12.15 -12.87
CA ASN A 536 22.55 -12.21 -13.50
C ASN A 536 23.16 -13.61 -13.48
#